data_440e63f368f8181dc5e6d49d3213f4b5
#
_entry.id   440e63f368f8181dc5e6d49d3213f4b5
#
_cell.length_a   1.000
_cell.length_b   1.000
_cell.length_c   1.000
_cell.angle_alpha   90.00
_cell.angle_beta   90.00
_cell.angle_gamma   90.00
#
_symmetry.space_group_name_H-M   'P 1'
#
loop_
_entity.id
_entity.type
_entity.pdbx_description
1 polymer ?
#
loop_
_entity_poly.entity_id
_entity_poly.type
_entity_poly.pdbx_seq_one_letter_code
_entity_poly.pdbx_strand_id
1 'polypeptide(L)'
;MIENNGKTNKMKIDIFFPIIHGTGGEDGSIQGFLKTLDVPFVGCDVLSSAMSMDKIITKKILISHGVRTANFIEIKKNDEENVIKIKDIGFPCFVKAANLGSSIGVFKVKEKSQLKRTITKCFQFSNKVFIEEAINDCIEVEVSILGNDKLHISTPGDVLPSSEFYDYNAKYI
;
A
#
# COMPACT_ATOMS: atom_id res chain seq x y z
N MET A 1 -4.68 6.42 -29.82
CA MET A 1 -5.50 7.17 -30.78
C MET A 1 -6.38 8.11 -29.99
N ILE A 2 -6.47 9.37 -30.40
CA ILE A 2 -7.36 10.34 -29.74
C ILE A 2 -8.49 10.61 -30.73
N GLU A 3 -9.71 10.39 -30.32
CA GLU A 3 -10.91 10.67 -31.11
C GLU A 3 -11.41 12.08 -30.79
N ASN A 4 -11.44 12.92 -31.79
CA ASN A 4 -11.98 14.26 -31.69
C ASN A 4 -12.90 14.49 -32.90
N ASN A 5 -14.20 14.72 -32.68
CA ASN A 5 -15.23 14.92 -33.71
C ASN A 5 -15.25 13.81 -34.78
N GLY A 6 -15.14 12.55 -34.39
CA GLY A 6 -15.17 11.41 -35.30
C GLY A 6 -13.90 11.21 -36.16
N LYS A 7 -12.86 12.01 -35.94
CA LYS A 7 -11.55 11.83 -36.59
C LYS A 7 -10.57 11.22 -35.60
N THR A 8 -9.98 10.11 -36.00
CA THR A 8 -8.95 9.42 -35.21
C THR A 8 -7.56 9.97 -35.58
N ASN A 9 -6.91 10.62 -34.63
CA ASN A 9 -5.54 11.09 -34.80
C ASN A 9 -4.57 10.11 -34.13
N LYS A 10 -3.51 9.74 -34.85
CA LYS A 10 -2.38 8.98 -34.26
C LYS A 10 -1.41 9.98 -33.62
N MET A 11 -1.16 9.80 -32.33
CA MET A 11 -0.13 10.54 -31.62
C MET A 11 0.99 9.56 -31.24
N LYS A 12 2.24 9.90 -31.53
CA LYS A 12 3.39 9.17 -31.03
C LYS A 12 3.59 9.55 -29.57
N ILE A 13 3.73 8.54 -28.72
CA ILE A 13 4.06 8.71 -27.30
C ILE A 13 5.49 8.17 -27.13
N ASP A 14 6.39 8.98 -26.59
CA ASP A 14 7.78 8.59 -26.38
C ASP A 14 8.02 8.05 -24.96
N ILE A 15 7.21 8.48 -23.99
CA ILE A 15 7.31 8.02 -22.59
C ILE A 15 5.96 8.15 -21.90
N PHE A 16 5.65 7.24 -21.00
CA PHE A 16 4.49 7.30 -20.12
C PHE A 16 4.89 7.77 -18.72
N PHE A 17 4.04 8.58 -18.11
CA PHE A 17 4.12 8.93 -16.70
C PHE A 17 2.82 8.52 -16.03
N PRO A 18 2.72 7.25 -15.55
CA PRO A 18 1.50 6.78 -14.89
C PRO A 18 1.31 7.50 -13.55
N ILE A 19 0.19 8.19 -13.41
CA ILE A 19 -0.25 8.81 -12.13
C ILE A 19 -1.57 8.14 -11.77
N ILE A 20 -1.50 6.84 -11.46
CA ILE A 20 -2.64 6.01 -11.08
C ILE A 20 -2.36 5.48 -9.70
N HIS A 21 -3.23 5.82 -8.75
CA HIS A 21 -3.09 5.39 -7.35
C HIS A 21 -3.74 4.03 -7.08
N GLY A 22 -3.12 3.27 -6.19
CA GLY A 22 -3.65 1.99 -5.71
C GLY A 22 -3.50 0.84 -6.72
N THR A 23 -4.44 -0.09 -6.63
CA THR A 23 -4.44 -1.33 -7.43
C THR A 23 -4.53 -1.04 -8.92
N GLY A 24 -3.70 -1.73 -9.69
CA GLY A 24 -3.57 -1.55 -11.14
C GLY A 24 -2.56 -0.47 -11.54
N GLY A 25 -2.33 0.54 -10.69
CA GLY A 25 -1.38 1.63 -10.94
C GLY A 25 -0.05 1.48 -10.24
N GLU A 26 -0.06 0.98 -9.00
CA GLU A 26 1.13 0.92 -8.13
C GLU A 26 1.58 -0.52 -7.82
N ASP A 27 0.87 -1.53 -8.28
CA ASP A 27 1.10 -2.95 -7.97
C ASP A 27 1.92 -3.72 -9.01
N GLY A 28 2.45 -3.04 -10.02
CA GLY A 28 3.20 -3.64 -11.11
C GLY A 28 2.36 -3.99 -12.35
N SER A 29 1.02 -3.87 -12.30
CA SER A 29 0.12 -4.24 -13.40
C SER A 29 0.33 -3.34 -14.61
N ILE A 30 0.19 -2.02 -14.46
CA ILE A 30 0.42 -1.07 -15.57
C ILE A 30 1.88 -1.09 -16.03
N GLN A 31 2.84 -1.25 -15.10
CA GLN A 31 4.26 -1.36 -15.42
C GLN A 31 4.54 -2.59 -16.28
N GLY A 32 3.93 -3.74 -15.96
CA GLY A 32 4.04 -4.96 -16.76
C GLY A 32 3.43 -4.82 -18.14
N PHE A 33 2.29 -4.15 -18.24
CA PHE A 33 1.64 -3.85 -19.53
C PHE A 33 2.53 -2.96 -20.42
N LEU A 34 3.06 -1.86 -19.87
CA LEU A 34 3.94 -0.95 -20.62
C LEU A 34 5.25 -1.64 -21.02
N LYS A 35 5.82 -2.47 -20.15
CA LYS A 35 7.01 -3.26 -20.45
C LYS A 35 6.77 -4.29 -21.56
N THR A 36 5.61 -4.93 -21.59
CA THR A 36 5.24 -5.87 -22.66
C THR A 36 5.09 -5.16 -24.01
N LEU A 37 4.69 -3.90 -24.01
CA LEU A 37 4.58 -3.07 -25.21
C LEU A 37 5.91 -2.41 -25.61
N ASP A 38 6.99 -2.66 -24.85
CA ASP A 38 8.31 -2.02 -25.03
C ASP A 38 8.23 -0.48 -25.01
N VAL A 39 7.43 0.07 -24.10
CA VAL A 39 7.20 1.50 -23.97
C VAL A 39 7.89 1.99 -22.70
N PRO A 40 8.78 3.01 -22.80
CA PRO A 40 9.39 3.65 -21.63
C PRO A 40 8.35 4.29 -20.71
N PHE A 41 8.59 4.19 -19.41
CA PHE A 41 7.74 4.84 -18.41
C PHE A 41 8.55 5.36 -17.22
N VAL A 42 7.97 6.35 -16.54
CA VAL A 42 8.51 6.92 -15.28
C VAL A 42 7.95 6.13 -14.10
N GLY A 43 8.79 5.83 -13.13
CA GLY A 43 8.41 5.14 -11.88
C GLY A 43 9.16 3.82 -11.69
N CYS A 44 8.79 3.10 -10.64
CA CYS A 44 9.38 1.82 -10.28
C CYS A 44 9.04 0.74 -11.33
N ASP A 45 9.90 -0.26 -11.44
CA ASP A 45 9.64 -1.42 -12.30
C ASP A 45 8.55 -2.35 -11.73
N VAL A 46 8.26 -3.42 -12.47
CA VAL A 46 7.21 -4.40 -12.09
C VAL A 46 7.49 -5.02 -10.72
N LEU A 47 8.73 -5.46 -10.49
CA LEU A 47 9.10 -6.17 -9.26
C LEU A 47 9.03 -5.22 -8.06
N SER A 48 9.64 -4.06 -8.17
CA SER A 48 9.66 -3.05 -7.11
C SER A 48 8.24 -2.59 -6.75
N SER A 49 7.40 -2.33 -7.76
CA SER A 49 5.99 -1.95 -7.56
C SER A 49 5.21 -3.04 -6.85
N ALA A 50 5.30 -4.30 -7.29
CA ALA A 50 4.57 -5.42 -6.71
C ALA A 50 5.01 -5.70 -5.26
N MET A 51 6.32 -5.67 -4.97
CA MET A 51 6.85 -5.87 -3.62
C MET A 51 6.43 -4.74 -2.68
N SER A 52 6.47 -3.49 -3.14
CA SER A 52 6.14 -2.33 -2.31
C SER A 52 4.63 -2.21 -2.05
N MET A 53 3.79 -2.69 -2.96
CA MET A 53 2.34 -2.74 -2.75
C MET A 53 1.96 -3.76 -1.69
N ASP A 54 2.63 -4.92 -1.62
CA ASP A 54 2.36 -5.96 -0.62
C ASP A 54 3.05 -5.60 0.71
N LYS A 55 2.28 -5.05 1.65
CA LYS A 55 2.78 -4.59 2.95
C LYS A 55 3.48 -5.67 3.77
N ILE A 56 3.04 -6.93 3.65
CA ILE A 56 3.68 -8.06 4.36
C ILE A 56 5.06 -8.33 3.76
N ILE A 57 5.18 -8.35 2.44
CA ILE A 57 6.46 -8.54 1.76
C ILE A 57 7.39 -7.37 2.04
N THR A 58 6.92 -6.14 1.91
CA THR A 58 7.68 -4.92 2.23
C THR A 58 8.25 -5.00 3.64
N LYS A 59 7.42 -5.30 4.65
CA LYS A 59 7.87 -5.43 6.05
C LYS A 59 8.92 -6.52 6.23
N LYS A 60 8.73 -7.70 5.62
CA LYS A 60 9.70 -8.80 5.68
C LYS A 60 11.05 -8.39 5.09
N ILE A 61 11.05 -7.68 3.95
CA ILE A 61 12.27 -7.16 3.32
C ILE A 61 12.94 -6.13 4.22
N LEU A 62 12.22 -5.15 4.74
CA LEU A 62 12.75 -4.13 5.63
C LEU A 62 13.39 -4.75 6.88
N ILE A 63 12.71 -5.69 7.52
CA ILE A 63 13.21 -6.41 8.70
C ILE A 63 14.50 -7.19 8.37
N SER A 64 14.55 -7.86 7.21
CA SER A 64 15.75 -8.61 6.80
C SER A 64 16.97 -7.71 6.57
N HIS A 65 16.75 -6.42 6.35
CA HIS A 65 17.80 -5.39 6.21
C HIS A 65 18.01 -4.56 7.49
N GLY A 66 17.46 -5.00 8.62
CA GLY A 66 17.62 -4.31 9.91
C GLY A 66 16.81 -3.02 10.07
N VAL A 67 15.89 -2.73 9.16
CA VAL A 67 14.99 -1.57 9.26
C VAL A 67 13.80 -1.95 10.15
N ARG A 68 13.59 -1.18 11.21
CA ARG A 68 12.46 -1.38 12.11
C ARG A 68 11.14 -1.05 11.43
N THR A 69 10.14 -1.90 11.66
CA THR A 69 8.75 -1.66 11.28
C THR A 69 7.85 -1.88 12.49
N ALA A 70 6.61 -1.40 12.45
CA ALA A 70 5.61 -1.78 13.43
C ALA A 70 5.47 -3.32 13.48
N ASN A 71 5.31 -3.90 14.66
CA ASN A 71 5.14 -5.34 14.83
C ASN A 71 3.86 -5.81 14.14
N PHE A 72 3.89 -6.98 13.52
CA PHE A 72 2.74 -7.50 12.80
C PHE A 72 2.64 -9.02 12.84
N ILE A 73 1.42 -9.51 12.64
CA ILE A 73 1.09 -10.93 12.52
C ILE A 73 0.29 -11.14 11.25
N GLU A 74 0.78 -12.01 10.37
CA GLU A 74 0.06 -12.44 9.19
C GLU A 74 -1.08 -13.39 9.58
N ILE A 75 -2.29 -13.14 9.07
CA ILE A 75 -3.48 -13.94 9.35
C ILE A 75 -3.84 -14.74 8.10
N LYS A 76 -3.94 -16.05 8.27
CA LYS A 76 -4.46 -16.93 7.22
C LYS A 76 -5.97 -17.07 7.34
N LYS A 77 -6.64 -17.18 6.21
CA LYS A 77 -8.08 -17.44 6.17
C LYS A 77 -8.37 -18.79 6.84
N ASN A 78 -9.33 -18.82 7.75
CA ASN A 78 -9.72 -20.00 8.56
C ASN A 78 -8.70 -20.43 9.61
N ASP A 79 -7.74 -19.61 9.97
CA ASP A 79 -6.77 -19.90 11.01
C ASP A 79 -7.14 -19.14 12.29
N GLU A 80 -8.03 -19.73 13.09
CA GLU A 80 -8.50 -19.14 14.35
C GLU A 80 -7.43 -19.16 15.45
N GLU A 81 -6.42 -20.04 15.36
CA GLU A 81 -5.35 -20.10 16.34
C GLU A 81 -4.40 -18.90 16.29
N ASN A 82 -4.25 -18.27 15.14
CA ASN A 82 -3.44 -17.06 15.03
C ASN A 82 -4.03 -15.86 15.79
N VAL A 83 -5.32 -15.90 16.12
CA VAL A 83 -5.96 -14.89 17.00
C VAL A 83 -5.36 -14.93 18.43
N ILE A 84 -4.76 -16.04 18.84
CA ILE A 84 -4.13 -16.20 20.15
C ILE A 84 -2.79 -15.46 20.24
N LYS A 85 -2.05 -15.35 19.13
CA LYS A 85 -0.76 -14.63 19.05
C LYS A 85 -0.88 -13.10 19.16
N ILE A 86 -2.10 -12.58 19.14
CA ILE A 86 -2.38 -11.15 19.31
C ILE A 86 -1.96 -10.58 20.67
N LYS A 87 -1.71 -11.44 21.65
CA LYS A 87 -1.15 -11.01 22.93
C LYS A 87 0.15 -10.20 22.78
N ASP A 88 0.89 -10.44 21.70
CA ASP A 88 2.17 -9.80 21.45
C ASP A 88 2.04 -8.43 20.76
N ILE A 89 0.87 -8.12 20.19
CA ILE A 89 0.61 -6.84 19.49
C ILE A 89 -0.12 -5.83 20.37
N GLY A 90 -1.08 -6.30 21.19
CA GLY A 90 -1.88 -5.43 22.06
C GLY A 90 -2.98 -4.64 21.30
N PHE A 91 -3.59 -3.70 22.03
CA PHE A 91 -4.62 -2.78 21.52
C PHE A 91 -4.29 -1.33 21.92
N PRO A 92 -4.64 -0.35 21.08
CA PRO A 92 -5.25 -0.50 19.78
C PRO A 92 -4.31 -1.15 18.75
N CYS A 93 -4.90 -1.79 17.72
CA CYS A 93 -4.14 -2.34 16.59
C CYS A 93 -4.87 -2.05 15.29
N PHE A 94 -4.22 -2.34 14.17
CA PHE A 94 -4.82 -2.24 12.84
C PHE A 94 -4.95 -3.62 12.21
N VAL A 95 -6.10 -3.88 11.58
CA VAL A 95 -6.29 -5.03 10.67
C VAL A 95 -6.24 -4.48 9.25
N LYS A 96 -5.35 -5.01 8.44
CA LYS A 96 -5.05 -4.45 7.11
C LYS A 96 -5.04 -5.52 6.03
N ALA A 97 -5.62 -5.18 4.88
CA ALA A 97 -5.38 -5.88 3.62
C ALA A 97 -3.94 -5.60 3.15
N ALA A 98 -3.19 -6.67 2.82
CA ALA A 98 -1.77 -6.53 2.54
C ALA A 98 -1.47 -5.82 1.22
N ASN A 99 -2.25 -6.11 0.18
CA ASN A 99 -1.95 -5.76 -1.22
C ASN A 99 -2.92 -4.73 -1.82
N LEU A 100 -3.45 -3.84 -1.00
CA LEU A 100 -4.30 -2.72 -1.44
C LEU A 100 -3.68 -1.39 -1.06
N GLY A 101 -3.90 -0.37 -1.90
CA GLY A 101 -3.48 1.00 -1.67
C GLY A 101 -4.58 1.88 -1.07
N SER A 102 -4.31 3.19 -0.99
CA SER A 102 -5.29 4.23 -0.65
C SER A 102 -6.10 3.98 0.63
N SER A 103 -5.51 3.34 1.63
CA SER A 103 -6.14 2.97 2.90
C SER A 103 -7.37 2.06 2.78
N ILE A 104 -7.62 1.46 1.61
CA ILE A 104 -8.69 0.48 1.40
C ILE A 104 -8.36 -0.80 2.18
N GLY A 105 -9.33 -1.32 2.94
CA GLY A 105 -9.15 -2.52 3.77
C GLY A 105 -8.25 -2.29 4.99
N VAL A 106 -8.18 -1.07 5.51
CA VAL A 106 -7.48 -0.70 6.75
C VAL A 106 -8.52 -0.37 7.82
N PHE A 107 -8.43 -1.05 8.97
CA PHE A 107 -9.40 -0.90 10.06
C PHE A 107 -8.68 -0.82 11.41
N LYS A 108 -8.95 0.24 12.18
CA LYS A 108 -8.49 0.36 13.58
C LYS A 108 -9.37 -0.48 14.49
N VAL A 109 -8.75 -1.25 15.36
CA VAL A 109 -9.39 -2.10 16.36
C VAL A 109 -8.97 -1.63 17.73
N LYS A 110 -9.92 -1.15 18.54
CA LYS A 110 -9.65 -0.57 19.85
C LYS A 110 -9.65 -1.62 20.95
N GLU A 111 -10.38 -2.72 20.75
CA GLU A 111 -10.56 -3.77 21.77
C GLU A 111 -10.72 -5.17 21.16
N LYS A 112 -10.43 -6.19 21.95
CA LYS A 112 -10.43 -7.60 21.53
C LYS A 112 -11.79 -8.07 20.97
N SER A 113 -12.90 -7.56 21.49
CA SER A 113 -14.26 -7.92 21.06
C SER A 113 -14.53 -7.62 19.58
N GLN A 114 -13.87 -6.59 19.02
CA GLN A 114 -14.04 -6.13 17.63
C GLN A 114 -13.23 -6.96 16.64
N LEU A 115 -12.19 -7.64 17.11
CA LEU A 115 -11.13 -8.18 16.27
C LEU A 115 -11.60 -9.22 15.25
N LYS A 116 -12.31 -10.27 15.72
CA LYS A 116 -12.78 -11.36 14.84
C LYS A 116 -13.66 -10.82 13.71
N ARG A 117 -14.60 -9.94 14.03
CA ARG A 117 -15.47 -9.30 13.02
C ARG A 117 -14.68 -8.47 12.02
N THR A 118 -13.68 -7.75 12.51
CA THR A 118 -12.85 -6.88 11.66
C THR A 118 -11.95 -7.70 10.73
N ILE A 119 -11.36 -8.80 11.20
CA ILE A 119 -10.60 -9.74 10.35
C ILE A 119 -11.49 -10.31 9.25
N THR A 120 -12.69 -10.80 9.59
CA THR A 120 -13.65 -11.32 8.61
C THR A 120 -14.01 -10.27 7.56
N LYS A 121 -14.25 -9.01 8.00
CA LYS A 121 -14.51 -7.89 7.11
C LYS A 121 -13.31 -7.61 6.19
N CYS A 122 -12.09 -7.63 6.73
CA CYS A 122 -10.87 -7.37 5.96
C CYS A 122 -10.65 -8.43 4.87
N PHE A 123 -10.99 -9.68 5.12
CA PHE A 123 -10.93 -10.76 4.12
C PHE A 123 -11.93 -10.61 2.96
N GLN A 124 -12.87 -9.67 3.03
CA GLN A 124 -13.72 -9.32 1.89
C GLN A 124 -12.97 -8.48 0.85
N PHE A 125 -11.89 -7.82 1.25
CA PHE A 125 -11.09 -6.95 0.40
C PHE A 125 -9.85 -7.66 -0.16
N SER A 126 -9.27 -8.63 0.57
CA SER A 126 -8.04 -9.32 0.16
C SER A 126 -7.95 -10.70 0.79
N ASN A 127 -7.32 -11.63 0.08
CA ASN A 127 -6.97 -12.94 0.62
C ASN A 127 -5.71 -12.92 1.54
N LYS A 128 -5.01 -11.79 1.61
CA LYS A 128 -3.86 -11.55 2.48
C LYS A 128 -4.21 -10.47 3.49
N VAL A 129 -4.26 -10.85 4.74
CA VAL A 129 -4.61 -9.96 5.87
C VAL A 129 -3.54 -10.06 6.93
N PHE A 130 -3.24 -8.95 7.59
CA PHE A 130 -2.34 -8.93 8.74
C PHE A 130 -2.88 -7.98 9.81
N ILE A 131 -2.41 -8.20 11.04
CA ILE A 131 -2.64 -7.32 12.18
C ILE A 131 -1.33 -6.63 12.50
N GLU A 132 -1.39 -5.35 12.76
CA GLU A 132 -0.25 -4.51 13.05
C GLU A 132 -0.50 -3.69 14.31
N GLU A 133 0.52 -3.53 15.15
CA GLU A 133 0.43 -2.64 16.31
C GLU A 133 0.13 -1.19 15.86
N ALA A 134 -0.65 -0.50 16.67
CA ALA A 134 -0.83 0.94 16.47
C ALA A 134 0.31 1.69 17.15
N ILE A 135 1.00 2.51 16.40
CA ILE A 135 1.98 3.45 16.96
C ILE A 135 1.20 4.67 17.41
N ASN A 136 1.21 4.92 18.71
CA ASN A 136 0.54 6.08 19.29
C ASN A 136 1.50 7.27 19.32
N ASP A 137 0.94 8.47 19.40
CA ASP A 137 1.69 9.74 19.52
C ASP A 137 2.77 9.90 18.44
N CYS A 138 2.48 9.47 17.22
CA CYS A 138 3.35 9.59 16.07
C CYS A 138 2.90 10.73 15.15
N ILE A 139 3.85 11.25 14.37
CA ILE A 139 3.59 12.09 13.21
C ILE A 139 3.70 11.24 11.94
N GLU A 140 2.84 11.47 10.97
CA GLU A 140 2.95 10.84 9.66
C GLU A 140 3.89 11.66 8.78
N VAL A 141 4.85 10.98 8.15
CA VAL A 141 5.89 11.64 7.35
C VAL A 141 5.98 10.97 6.00
N GLU A 142 6.09 11.78 4.95
CA GLU A 142 6.33 11.31 3.59
C GLU A 142 7.68 11.81 3.06
N VAL A 143 8.34 10.99 2.25
CA VAL A 143 9.60 11.30 1.59
C VAL A 143 9.49 10.87 0.13
N SER A 144 9.80 11.78 -0.79
CA SER A 144 9.86 11.50 -2.22
C SER A 144 11.28 11.13 -2.65
N ILE A 145 11.38 10.15 -3.56
CA ILE A 145 12.65 9.69 -4.11
C ILE A 145 12.56 9.74 -5.62
N LEU A 146 13.57 10.34 -6.25
CA LEU A 146 13.70 10.42 -7.70
C LEU A 146 15.11 9.99 -8.13
N GLY A 147 15.21 9.17 -9.15
CA GLY A 147 16.48 8.76 -9.75
C GLY A 147 16.55 7.26 -10.01
N ASN A 148 17.62 6.84 -10.67
CA ASN A 148 17.98 5.44 -10.92
C ASN A 148 19.22 5.09 -10.08
N ASP A 149 20.42 5.21 -10.67
CA ASP A 149 21.68 4.92 -9.96
C ASP A 149 22.02 5.98 -8.90
N LYS A 150 21.70 7.24 -9.19
CA LYS A 150 21.85 8.35 -8.26
C LYS A 150 20.46 8.80 -7.79
N LEU A 151 20.20 8.60 -6.51
CA LEU A 151 18.92 8.96 -5.89
C LEU A 151 18.95 10.39 -5.36
N HIS A 152 17.91 11.14 -5.66
CA HIS A 152 17.58 12.42 -5.05
C HIS A 152 16.44 12.19 -4.07
N ILE A 153 16.66 12.54 -2.82
CA ILE A 153 15.73 12.33 -1.72
C ILE A 153 15.25 13.70 -1.26
N SER A 154 13.94 13.89 -1.15
CA SER A 154 13.35 15.12 -0.62
C SER A 154 13.61 15.26 0.89
N THR A 155 13.45 16.46 1.41
CA THR A 155 13.21 16.62 2.84
C THR A 155 11.93 15.90 3.25
N PRO A 156 11.86 15.32 4.46
CA PRO A 156 10.62 14.78 4.98
C PRO A 156 9.54 15.88 5.09
N GLY A 157 8.33 15.55 4.67
CA GLY A 157 7.15 16.41 4.80
C GLY A 157 6.16 15.80 5.79
N ASP A 158 5.63 16.60 6.69
CA ASP A 158 4.60 16.17 7.62
C ASP A 158 3.25 16.05 6.90
N VAL A 159 2.54 14.94 7.14
CA VAL A 159 1.16 14.77 6.71
C VAL A 159 0.25 15.11 7.87
N LEU A 160 -0.58 16.11 7.70
CA LEU A 160 -1.58 16.52 8.69
C LEU A 160 -2.93 15.87 8.35
N PRO A 161 -3.26 14.71 8.96
CA PRO A 161 -4.53 14.05 8.67
C PRO A 161 -5.70 14.87 9.20
N SER A 162 -6.78 14.94 8.44
CA SER A 162 -8.03 15.60 8.86
C SER A 162 -8.89 14.74 9.82
N SER A 163 -8.49 13.51 10.08
CA SER A 163 -9.19 12.54 10.94
C SER A 163 -8.22 11.79 11.87
N GLU A 164 -8.72 10.88 12.73
CA GLU A 164 -7.93 10.11 13.70
C GLU A 164 -6.74 9.34 13.06
N PHE A 165 -6.81 9.02 11.77
CA PHE A 165 -5.70 8.52 10.95
C PHE A 165 -5.94 8.85 9.49
N TYR A 166 -4.90 8.81 8.66
CA TYR A 166 -4.96 9.17 7.23
C TYR A 166 -5.66 8.08 6.42
N ASP A 167 -7.01 8.08 6.50
CA ASP A 167 -7.87 7.13 5.81
C ASP A 167 -8.19 7.55 4.36
N TYR A 168 -9.04 6.79 3.67
CA TYR A 168 -9.45 7.07 2.30
C TYR A 168 -10.16 8.43 2.17
N ASN A 169 -11.03 8.77 3.11
CA ASN A 169 -11.78 10.03 3.07
C ASN A 169 -10.84 11.23 3.27
N ALA A 170 -9.89 11.12 4.21
CA ALA A 170 -8.88 12.15 4.43
C ALA A 170 -7.93 12.35 3.23
N LYS A 171 -7.82 11.35 2.33
CA LYS A 171 -6.97 11.41 1.13
C LYS A 171 -7.67 12.02 -0.08
N TYR A 172 -8.97 11.78 -0.24
CA TYR A 172 -9.65 12.00 -1.52
C TYR A 172 -10.97 12.78 -1.43
N ILE A 173 -11.50 13.04 -0.23
CA ILE A 173 -12.72 13.78 0.05
C ILE A 173 -12.44 14.94 1.00
#